data_c57adf6b424fbe6ce851a0182176ac2b
#
_entry.id   c57adf6b424fbe6ce851a0182176ac2b
#
_cell.length_a   1.000
_cell.length_b   1.000
_cell.length_c   1.000
_cell.angle_alpha   90.00
_cell.angle_beta   90.00
_cell.angle_gamma   90.00
#
_symmetry.space_group_name_H-M   'P 1'
#
loop_
_entity.id
_entity.type
_entity.pdbx_description
1 polymer ?
#
loop_
_entity_poly.entity_id
_entity_poly.type
_entity_poly.pdbx_seq_one_letter_code
_entity_poly.pdbx_strand_id
1 'polypeptide(L)'
;MTSKRFNPEKDLAPMPFDERVCRQAMAMKKNGLVWRPQVGCFVWDPDEFIKPTSPFPDRIYFILSLARFIEIFDTIDQIAEKLVWLPTWHQARLVCRQLGITDESFENRRQRELTSPSPVEELLQIYGLIIETLQHGNPNPDKPTRS
;
A
#
# COMPACT_ATOMS: atom_id res chain seq x y z
N MET A 1 11.87 1.66 -29.12
CA MET A 1 12.51 2.25 -27.94
C MET A 1 12.08 1.54 -26.67
N THR A 2 13.02 0.97 -25.99
CA THR A 2 12.72 0.25 -24.76
C THR A 2 12.55 1.25 -23.62
N SER A 3 11.44 1.18 -22.93
CA SER A 3 11.24 2.00 -21.75
C SER A 3 12.21 1.53 -20.66
N LYS A 4 12.86 2.48 -20.06
CA LYS A 4 13.70 2.20 -18.92
C LYS A 4 12.79 1.76 -17.76
N ARG A 5 13.13 0.65 -17.13
CA ARG A 5 12.39 0.20 -15.97
C ARG A 5 12.56 1.19 -14.82
N PHE A 6 11.46 1.55 -14.20
CA PHE A 6 11.45 2.44 -13.05
C PHE A 6 12.21 1.79 -11.88
N ASN A 7 13.12 2.56 -11.29
CA ASN A 7 13.85 2.12 -10.10
C ASN A 7 13.53 3.10 -8.97
N PRO A 8 12.69 2.71 -8.02
CA PRO A 8 12.27 3.62 -6.95
C PRO A 8 13.40 4.05 -6.02
N GLU A 9 14.53 3.39 -6.07
CA GLU A 9 15.69 3.76 -5.25
C GLU A 9 16.52 4.89 -5.84
N LYS A 10 16.45 5.06 -7.16
CA LYS A 10 17.29 6.01 -7.88
C LYS A 10 16.53 7.06 -8.65
N ASP A 11 15.38 6.68 -9.17
CA ASP A 11 14.62 7.57 -10.04
C ASP A 11 13.79 8.56 -9.23
N LEU A 12 13.81 9.81 -9.63
CA LEU A 12 13.03 10.86 -8.96
C LEU A 12 11.58 10.87 -9.44
N ALA A 13 11.00 9.69 -9.50
CA ALA A 13 9.59 9.55 -9.84
C ALA A 13 8.75 9.63 -8.55
N PRO A 14 7.49 10.07 -8.67
CA PRO A 14 6.65 10.24 -7.48
C PRO A 14 6.17 8.93 -6.88
N MET A 15 6.51 7.81 -7.49
CA MET A 15 5.99 6.51 -7.09
C MET A 15 7.11 5.62 -6.55
N PRO A 16 7.07 5.26 -5.27
CA PRO A 16 8.11 4.44 -4.65
C PRO A 16 7.83 2.94 -4.70
N PHE A 17 6.93 2.48 -5.55
CA PHE A 17 6.46 1.10 -5.52
C PHE A 17 7.26 0.20 -6.46
N ASP A 18 7.82 -0.86 -5.92
CA ASP A 18 8.43 -1.93 -6.69
C ASP A 18 7.70 -3.25 -6.34
N GLU A 19 8.22 -4.36 -6.84
CA GLU A 19 7.61 -5.66 -6.61
C GLU A 19 7.53 -6.03 -5.13
N ARG A 20 8.56 -5.66 -4.36
CA ARG A 20 8.58 -5.93 -2.92
C ARG A 20 7.43 -5.21 -2.21
N VAL A 21 7.20 -3.95 -2.58
CA VAL A 21 6.11 -3.15 -2.02
C VAL A 21 4.76 -3.77 -2.38
N CYS A 22 4.60 -4.18 -3.62
CA CYS A 22 3.36 -4.83 -4.06
C CYS A 22 3.07 -6.10 -3.26
N ARG A 23 4.08 -6.92 -3.00
CA ARG A 23 3.92 -8.14 -2.21
C ARG A 23 3.56 -7.85 -0.77
N GLN A 24 4.19 -6.84 -0.17
CA GLN A 24 3.86 -6.44 1.19
C GLN A 24 2.45 -5.86 1.27
N ALA A 25 2.04 -5.10 0.26
CA ALA A 25 0.68 -4.59 0.19
C ALA A 25 -0.34 -5.74 0.13
N MET A 26 -0.04 -6.78 -0.64
CA MET A 26 -0.88 -7.97 -0.68
C MET A 26 -0.96 -8.64 0.70
N ALA A 27 0.15 -8.68 1.43
CA ALA A 27 0.16 -9.22 2.78
C ALA A 27 -0.71 -8.40 3.73
N MET A 28 -0.69 -7.06 3.61
CA MET A 28 -1.58 -6.20 4.38
C MET A 28 -3.04 -6.55 4.08
N LYS A 29 -3.38 -6.70 2.81
CA LYS A 29 -4.73 -7.06 2.40
C LYS A 29 -5.16 -8.41 2.97
N LYS A 30 -4.30 -9.41 2.87
CA LYS A 30 -4.58 -10.76 3.39
C LYS A 30 -4.73 -10.79 4.90
N ASN A 31 -4.10 -9.88 5.59
CA ASN A 31 -4.19 -9.77 7.04
C ASN A 31 -5.34 -8.86 7.49
N GLY A 32 -6.18 -8.44 6.57
CA GLY A 32 -7.42 -7.76 6.90
C GLY A 32 -7.39 -6.24 6.84
N LEU A 33 -6.39 -5.65 6.21
CA LEU A 33 -6.39 -4.20 6.02
C LEU A 33 -7.58 -3.80 5.15
N VAL A 34 -8.42 -2.94 5.69
CA VAL A 34 -9.60 -2.41 4.99
C VAL A 34 -9.25 -1.06 4.39
N TRP A 35 -9.65 -0.83 3.16
CA TRP A 35 -9.43 0.44 2.49
C TRP A 35 -10.65 0.80 1.65
N ARG A 36 -10.79 2.06 1.36
CA ARG A 36 -11.86 2.56 0.49
C ARG A 36 -11.24 3.19 -0.74
N PRO A 37 -11.54 2.68 -1.93
CA PRO A 37 -11.02 3.28 -3.16
C PRO A 37 -11.44 4.74 -3.31
N GLN A 38 -10.49 5.59 -3.62
CA GLN A 38 -10.73 7.01 -3.87
C GLN A 38 -9.70 7.56 -4.85
N VAL A 39 -10.02 8.69 -5.42
CA VAL A 39 -9.06 9.42 -6.23
C VAL A 39 -7.81 9.72 -5.40
N GLY A 40 -6.65 9.45 -5.97
CA GLY A 40 -5.39 9.63 -5.27
C GLY A 40 -4.76 8.36 -4.74
N CYS A 41 -5.44 7.22 -4.88
CA CYS A 41 -4.88 5.94 -4.46
C CYS A 41 -4.11 5.28 -5.60
N PHE A 42 -2.97 4.67 -5.26
CA PHE A 42 -2.29 3.73 -6.15
C PHE A 42 -2.79 2.33 -5.86
N VAL A 43 -2.93 1.53 -6.89
CA VAL A 43 -3.42 0.17 -6.77
C VAL A 43 -2.60 -0.76 -7.66
N TRP A 44 -2.50 -2.02 -7.23
CA TRP A 44 -1.86 -3.09 -7.99
C TRP A 44 -2.93 -4.03 -8.54
N ASP A 45 -2.82 -4.37 -9.82
CA ASP A 45 -3.74 -5.26 -10.51
C ASP A 45 -3.02 -6.55 -10.91
N PRO A 46 -2.75 -7.47 -9.96
CA PRO A 46 -2.00 -8.69 -10.25
C PRO A 46 -2.75 -9.67 -11.14
N ASP A 47 -4.07 -9.62 -11.15
CA ASP A 47 -4.91 -10.56 -11.90
C ASP A 47 -5.33 -10.04 -13.26
N GLU A 48 -4.79 -8.89 -13.65
CA GLU A 48 -4.97 -8.32 -14.98
C GLU A 48 -6.43 -8.06 -15.38
N PHE A 49 -7.20 -7.52 -14.45
CA PHE A 49 -8.57 -7.10 -14.73
C PHE A 49 -8.63 -5.85 -15.61
N ILE A 50 -7.63 -4.97 -15.45
CA ILE A 50 -7.62 -3.70 -16.17
C ILE A 50 -6.94 -3.90 -17.50
N LYS A 51 -7.65 -3.59 -18.61
CA LYS A 51 -7.13 -3.78 -19.96
C LYS A 51 -6.20 -2.66 -20.43
N PRO A 52 -6.53 -1.37 -20.22
CA PRO A 52 -5.62 -0.31 -20.64
C PRO A 52 -4.27 -0.39 -19.94
N THR A 53 -3.22 -0.05 -20.68
CA THR A 53 -1.85 -0.06 -20.16
C THR A 53 -1.65 1.09 -19.19
N SER A 54 -1.02 0.81 -18.04
CA SER A 54 -0.65 1.83 -17.09
C SER A 54 0.65 2.53 -17.51
N PRO A 55 0.79 3.84 -17.23
CA PRO A 55 2.09 4.50 -17.40
C PRO A 55 3.13 4.02 -16.40
N PHE A 56 2.72 3.31 -15.35
CA PHE A 56 3.63 2.75 -14.36
C PHE A 56 3.93 1.29 -14.66
N PRO A 57 5.09 0.77 -14.22
CA PRO A 57 5.43 -0.64 -14.44
C PRO A 57 4.66 -1.58 -13.53
N ASP A 58 4.75 -2.87 -13.81
CA ASP A 58 4.28 -3.96 -12.93
C ASP A 58 2.78 -3.93 -12.62
N ARG A 59 1.97 -3.37 -13.54
CA ARG A 59 0.52 -3.29 -13.42
C ARG A 59 0.04 -2.46 -12.23
N ILE A 60 0.78 -1.40 -11.96
CA ILE A 60 0.40 -0.42 -10.95
C ILE A 60 -0.40 0.68 -11.64
N TYR A 61 -1.53 1.03 -11.06
CA TYR A 61 -2.45 2.04 -11.59
C TYR A 61 -2.70 3.11 -10.54
N PHE A 62 -3.01 4.30 -11.02
CA PHE A 62 -3.37 5.41 -10.15
C PHE A 62 -4.85 5.73 -10.38
N ILE A 63 -5.61 5.85 -9.32
CA ILE A 63 -7.03 6.19 -9.42
C ILE A 63 -7.15 7.70 -9.62
N LEU A 64 -7.31 8.11 -10.85
CA LEU A 64 -7.56 9.49 -11.21
C LEU A 64 -9.07 9.74 -11.35
N SER A 65 -9.80 8.74 -11.79
CA SER A 65 -11.25 8.79 -11.94
C SER A 65 -11.88 7.51 -11.40
N LEU A 66 -12.66 7.63 -10.34
CA LEU A 66 -13.40 6.49 -9.80
C LEU A 66 -14.43 5.97 -10.80
N ALA A 67 -15.05 6.86 -11.58
CA ALA A 67 -16.04 6.45 -12.58
C ALA A 67 -15.46 5.45 -13.58
N ARG A 68 -14.22 5.67 -14.01
CA ARG A 68 -13.54 4.76 -14.92
C ARG A 68 -13.31 3.38 -14.32
N PHE A 69 -12.94 3.36 -13.05
CA PHE A 69 -12.73 2.08 -12.35
C PHE A 69 -14.06 1.37 -12.12
N ILE A 70 -15.11 2.12 -11.81
CA ILE A 70 -16.45 1.53 -11.65
C ILE A 70 -16.93 0.90 -12.95
N GLU A 71 -16.62 1.50 -14.11
CA GLU A 71 -16.95 0.90 -15.39
C GLU A 71 -16.33 -0.48 -15.56
N ILE A 72 -15.14 -0.69 -15.01
CA ILE A 72 -14.42 -1.98 -15.11
C ILE A 72 -14.90 -2.96 -14.04
N PHE A 73 -15.07 -2.49 -12.82
CA PHE A 73 -15.29 -3.35 -11.65
C PHE A 73 -16.73 -3.35 -11.14
N ASP A 74 -17.57 -2.50 -11.68
CA ASP A 74 -18.98 -2.38 -11.35
C ASP A 74 -19.27 -1.57 -10.08
N THR A 75 -18.61 -1.88 -8.96
CA THR A 75 -18.84 -1.17 -7.70
C THR A 75 -17.51 -0.83 -7.03
N ILE A 76 -17.57 0.12 -6.09
CA ILE A 76 -16.41 0.47 -5.27
C ILE A 76 -15.95 -0.74 -4.46
N ASP A 77 -16.89 -1.53 -3.96
CA ASP A 77 -16.56 -2.73 -3.19
C ASP A 77 -15.78 -3.74 -4.05
N GLN A 78 -16.13 -3.89 -5.31
CA GLN A 78 -15.42 -4.77 -6.22
C GLN A 78 -14.02 -4.24 -6.54
N ILE A 79 -13.83 -2.95 -6.62
CA ILE A 79 -12.50 -2.37 -6.77
C ILE A 79 -11.63 -2.75 -5.57
N ALA A 80 -12.17 -2.57 -4.37
CA ALA A 80 -11.44 -2.90 -3.14
C ALA A 80 -11.12 -4.39 -3.04
N GLU A 81 -12.01 -5.23 -3.52
CA GLU A 81 -11.84 -6.68 -3.47
C GLU A 81 -10.81 -7.18 -4.49
N LYS A 82 -10.87 -6.66 -5.70
CA LYS A 82 -10.07 -7.16 -6.82
C LYS A 82 -8.68 -6.56 -6.91
N LEU A 83 -8.51 -5.34 -6.45
CA LEU A 83 -7.23 -4.65 -6.52
C LEU A 83 -6.55 -4.60 -5.16
N VAL A 84 -5.25 -4.41 -5.17
CA VAL A 84 -4.45 -4.29 -3.95
C VAL A 84 -4.07 -2.83 -3.78
N TRP A 85 -4.46 -2.23 -2.67
CA TRP A 85 -4.08 -0.85 -2.37
C TRP A 85 -2.60 -0.76 -2.07
N LEU A 86 -1.94 0.22 -2.69
CA LEU A 86 -0.55 0.55 -2.45
C LEU A 86 -0.50 1.90 -1.73
N PRO A 87 -0.63 1.91 -0.39
CA PRO A 87 -0.58 3.18 0.33
C PRO A 87 0.74 3.91 0.09
N THR A 88 0.65 5.21 -0.15
CA THR A 88 1.84 6.06 -0.19
C THR A 88 2.38 6.17 1.23
N TRP A 89 3.55 6.78 1.38
CA TRP A 89 4.12 6.98 2.70
C TRP A 89 3.15 7.72 3.62
N HIS A 90 2.58 8.82 3.13
CA HIS A 90 1.62 9.59 3.91
C HIS A 90 0.41 8.75 4.31
N GLN A 91 -0.16 8.03 3.35
CA GLN A 91 -1.33 7.18 3.60
C GLN A 91 -1.00 6.06 4.60
N ALA A 92 0.16 5.44 4.44
CA ALA A 92 0.58 4.37 5.34
C ALA A 92 0.78 4.87 6.77
N ARG A 93 1.33 6.08 6.94
CA ARG A 93 1.46 6.70 8.26
C ARG A 93 0.09 6.97 8.89
N LEU A 94 -0.89 7.38 8.08
CA LEU A 94 -2.26 7.55 8.57
C LEU A 94 -2.85 6.22 9.02
N VAL A 95 -2.62 5.15 8.27
CA VAL A 95 -3.07 3.82 8.65
C VAL A 95 -2.45 3.41 9.98
N CYS A 96 -1.16 3.67 10.16
CA CYS A 96 -0.49 3.39 11.43
C CYS A 96 -1.19 4.07 12.59
N ARG A 97 -1.54 5.34 12.43
CA ARG A 97 -2.24 6.09 13.48
C ARG A 97 -3.61 5.50 13.77
N GLN A 98 -4.33 5.07 12.73
CA GLN A 98 -5.64 4.44 12.90
C GLN A 98 -5.52 3.11 13.65
N LEU A 99 -4.41 2.42 13.51
CA LEU A 99 -4.16 1.15 14.18
C LEU A 99 -3.54 1.31 15.56
N GLY A 100 -3.28 2.54 15.98
CA GLY A 100 -2.70 2.79 17.30
C GLY A 100 -1.18 2.65 17.36
N ILE A 101 -0.53 2.59 16.21
CA ILE A 101 0.94 2.57 16.14
C ILE A 101 1.43 4.00 16.37
N THR A 102 2.22 4.20 17.44
CA THR A 102 2.72 5.53 17.77
C THR A 102 3.91 5.90 16.90
N ASP A 103 4.13 7.20 16.73
CA ASP A 103 5.29 7.70 16.00
C ASP A 103 6.59 7.26 16.69
N GLU A 104 6.57 7.18 18.01
CA GLU A 104 7.71 6.71 18.79
C GLU A 104 8.04 5.25 18.50
N SER A 105 7.03 4.39 18.46
CA SER A 105 7.21 2.97 18.11
C SER A 105 7.80 2.82 16.74
N PHE A 106 7.29 3.59 15.79
CA PHE A 106 7.78 3.56 14.41
C PHE A 106 9.25 3.99 14.35
N GLU A 107 9.57 5.08 14.99
CA GLU A 107 10.93 5.62 14.97
C GLU A 107 11.93 4.69 15.65
N ASN A 108 11.54 4.09 16.77
CA ASN A 108 12.39 3.13 17.47
C ASN A 108 12.70 1.92 16.60
N ARG A 109 11.71 1.41 15.90
CA ARG A 109 11.91 0.28 15.02
C ARG A 109 12.77 0.64 13.82
N ARG A 110 12.53 1.82 13.25
CA ARG A 110 13.30 2.33 12.13
C ARG A 110 14.79 2.40 12.49
N GLN A 111 15.11 2.93 13.66
CA GLN A 111 16.49 3.05 14.13
C GLN A 111 17.16 1.70 14.35
N ARG A 112 16.40 0.70 14.80
CA ARG A 112 16.94 -0.63 15.03
C ARG A 112 17.23 -1.40 13.75
N GLU A 113 16.34 -1.27 12.77
CA GLU A 113 16.35 -2.14 11.60
C GLU A 113 17.02 -1.53 10.39
N LEU A 114 17.06 -0.21 10.30
CA LEU A 114 17.57 0.48 9.11
C LEU A 114 18.85 1.23 9.44
N THR A 115 19.95 0.80 8.84
CA THR A 115 21.23 1.49 9.01
C THR A 115 21.42 2.57 7.96
N SER A 116 20.92 2.34 6.74
CA SER A 116 21.03 3.30 5.64
C SER A 116 19.79 3.18 4.77
N PRO A 117 18.64 3.63 5.28
CA PRO A 117 17.38 3.36 4.60
C PRO A 117 17.20 4.19 3.35
N SER A 118 16.79 3.53 2.27
CA SER A 118 16.23 4.20 1.12
C SER A 118 14.76 4.49 1.39
N PRO A 119 14.11 5.41 0.65
CA PRO A 119 12.67 5.65 0.81
C PRO A 119 11.82 4.39 0.64
N VAL A 120 12.22 3.49 -0.25
CA VAL A 120 11.50 2.23 -0.45
C VAL A 120 11.61 1.34 0.79
N GLU A 121 12.80 1.24 1.37
CA GLU A 121 12.99 0.44 2.58
C GLU A 121 12.21 1.01 3.76
N GLU A 122 12.14 2.32 3.90
CA GLU A 122 11.32 2.95 4.91
C GLU A 122 9.84 2.62 4.73
N LEU A 123 9.36 2.65 3.48
CA LEU A 123 7.98 2.31 3.18
C LEU A 123 7.70 0.85 3.51
N LEU A 124 8.61 -0.05 3.14
CA LEU A 124 8.49 -1.48 3.46
C LEU A 124 8.42 -1.70 4.96
N GLN A 125 9.18 -0.93 5.73
CA GLN A 125 9.16 -1.02 7.18
C GLN A 125 7.81 -0.59 7.75
N ILE A 126 7.22 0.48 7.20
CA ILE A 126 5.89 0.93 7.62
C ILE A 126 4.87 -0.16 7.33
N TYR A 127 4.91 -0.74 6.14
CA TYR A 127 4.00 -1.83 5.78
C TYR A 127 4.19 -3.03 6.72
N GLY A 128 5.44 -3.34 7.06
CA GLY A 128 5.74 -4.42 8.01
C GLY A 128 5.11 -4.21 9.37
N LEU A 129 5.15 -2.98 9.89
CA LEU A 129 4.50 -2.64 11.15
C LEU A 129 2.99 -2.82 11.07
N ILE A 130 2.39 -2.41 9.96
CA ILE A 130 0.95 -2.58 9.75
C ILE A 130 0.59 -4.07 9.74
N ILE A 131 1.36 -4.87 9.00
CA ILE A 131 1.13 -6.31 8.92
C ILE A 131 1.20 -6.95 10.31
N GLU A 132 2.24 -6.65 11.08
CA GLU A 132 2.39 -7.20 12.41
C GLU A 132 1.24 -6.81 13.32
N THR A 133 0.82 -5.56 13.25
CA THR A 133 -0.29 -5.07 14.06
C THR A 133 -1.59 -5.78 13.67
N LEU A 134 -1.82 -6.00 12.39
CA LEU A 134 -3.01 -6.72 11.94
C LEU A 134 -2.97 -8.19 12.36
N GLN A 135 -1.79 -8.80 12.36
CA GLN A 135 -1.63 -10.20 12.77
C GLN A 135 -1.86 -10.38 14.27
N HIS A 136 -1.50 -9.40 15.07
CA HIS A 136 -1.65 -9.47 16.53
C HIS A 136 -2.96 -8.87 17.04
N GLY A 137 -3.82 -8.44 16.13
CA GLY A 137 -5.09 -7.83 16.47
C GLY A 137 -4.97 -6.32 16.72
N ASN A 138 -6.10 -5.71 17.04
CA ASN A 138 -6.19 -4.28 17.23
C ASN A 138 -5.53 -3.88 18.57
N PRO A 139 -4.50 -3.03 18.56
CA PRO A 139 -3.86 -2.60 19.80
C PRO A 139 -4.68 -1.62 20.63
N ASN A 140 -5.79 -1.11 20.08
CA ASN A 140 -6.66 -0.18 20.79
C ASN A 140 -7.55 -0.96 21.76
N PRO A 141 -7.37 -0.79 23.09
CA PRO A 141 -8.12 -1.56 24.08
C PRO A 141 -9.61 -1.19 24.12
N ASP A 142 -9.99 -0.04 23.56
CA ASP A 142 -11.37 0.40 23.58
C ASP A 142 -12.21 -0.22 22.47
N LYS A 143 -11.58 -0.92 21.54
CA LYS A 143 -12.31 -1.60 20.48
C LYS A 143 -12.50 -3.06 20.82
N PRO A 144 -13.70 -3.61 20.51
CA PRO A 144 -13.93 -5.03 20.77
C PRO A 144 -12.94 -5.87 19.99
N THR A 145 -12.40 -6.87 20.66
CA THR A 145 -11.50 -7.81 20.03
C THR A 145 -12.28 -8.62 19.01
N ARG A 146 -11.74 -8.74 17.84
CA ARG A 146 -12.32 -9.66 16.89
C ARG A 146 -11.94 -11.07 17.27
N SER A 147 -12.91 -11.83 17.44
CA SER A 147 -12.70 -13.25 17.64
C SER A 147 -12.48 -13.93 16.31
#